data_b484504e8d53b7aeb442eab8f85aeff6
#
_entry.id   b484504e8d53b7aeb442eab8f85aeff6
#
_cell.length_a   1.000
_cell.length_b   1.000
_cell.length_c   1.000
_cell.angle_alpha   90.00
_cell.angle_beta   90.00
_cell.angle_gamma   90.00
#
_symmetry.space_group_name_H-M   'P 1'
#
loop_
_entity.id
_entity.type
_entity.pdbx_description
1 polymer ?
#
loop_
_entity_poly.entity_id
_entity_poly.type
_entity_poly.pdbx_seq_one_letter_code
_entity_poly.pdbx_strand_id
1 'polypeptide(L)'
;MTKKELTLEVISRLKAAYPDAGCTLDYDDAWKLLVSVRLAAQCTDARVNVVVEGLYEKYPTPEALADAPVEDIEAIVRPCGLGHSKARDISGCMKMLCEEYGGKVPDNFDALMRLPGVGRKSANLIMGDVFGKPAIVTDTHCIRLVNRIGIVDGIKEPKKVEMALWKLVPPEEGSDFCHRLVFHGRDVCTARTKPYCDKCCLADICKKNGV
;
A
#
# COMPACT_ATOMS: atom_id res chain seq x y z
N MET A 1 18.63 8.73 22.37
CA MET A 1 17.93 9.08 21.13
C MET A 1 16.44 9.08 21.41
N THR A 2 15.77 10.19 21.16
CA THR A 2 14.31 10.29 21.24
C THR A 2 13.65 9.49 20.10
N LYS A 3 12.35 9.20 20.21
CA LYS A 3 11.63 8.50 19.12
C LYS A 3 11.66 9.27 17.80
N LYS A 4 11.62 10.61 17.85
CA LYS A 4 11.70 11.44 16.64
C LYS A 4 13.09 11.38 16.01
N GLU A 5 14.15 11.49 16.80
CA GLU A 5 15.53 11.34 16.31
C GLU A 5 15.76 9.94 15.71
N LEU A 6 15.29 8.89 16.37
CA LEU A 6 15.35 7.52 15.85
C LEU A 6 14.62 7.41 14.51
N THR A 7 13.42 7.98 14.40
CA THR A 7 12.63 7.92 13.16
C THR A 7 13.34 8.61 12.00
N LEU A 8 13.90 9.80 12.23
CA LEU A 8 14.64 10.54 11.20
C LEU A 8 15.91 9.80 10.75
N GLU A 9 16.64 9.21 11.68
CA GLU A 9 17.81 8.39 11.36
C GLU A 9 17.45 7.13 10.57
N VAL A 10 16.34 6.46 10.95
CA VAL A 10 15.82 5.29 10.20
C VAL A 10 15.41 5.69 8.78
N ILE A 11 14.71 6.82 8.61
CA ILE A 11 14.34 7.35 7.27
C ILE A 11 15.60 7.57 6.44
N SER A 12 16.60 8.27 6.98
CA SER A 12 17.86 8.57 6.29
C SER A 12 18.57 7.31 5.82
N ARG A 13 18.71 6.30 6.68
CA ARG A 13 19.40 5.04 6.35
C ARG A 13 18.62 4.20 5.34
N LEU A 14 17.30 4.12 5.48
CA LEU A 14 16.46 3.40 4.51
C LEU A 14 16.44 4.11 3.15
N LYS A 15 16.49 5.44 3.12
CA LYS A 15 16.59 6.22 1.89
C LYS A 15 17.90 5.93 1.14
N ALA A 16 19.01 5.79 1.87
CA ALA A 16 20.29 5.40 1.29
C ALA A 16 20.32 3.94 0.82
N ALA A 17 19.66 3.03 1.56
CA ALA A 17 19.63 1.60 1.23
C ALA A 17 18.65 1.25 0.10
N TYR A 18 17.56 2.01 -0.05
CA TYR A 18 16.48 1.77 -1.01
C TYR A 18 16.08 3.08 -1.71
N PRO A 19 16.98 3.69 -2.52
CA PRO A 19 16.71 4.98 -3.17
C PRO A 19 15.51 4.93 -4.12
N ASP A 20 15.31 3.80 -4.80
CA ASP A 20 14.29 3.60 -5.84
C ASP A 20 13.04 2.85 -5.33
N ALA A 21 12.86 2.73 -4.00
CA ALA A 21 11.71 2.05 -3.44
C ALA A 21 10.42 2.83 -3.71
N GLY A 22 9.46 2.18 -4.35
CA GLY A 22 8.16 2.75 -4.71
C GLY A 22 7.08 1.67 -4.80
N CYS A 23 5.95 2.01 -5.38
CA CYS A 23 4.87 1.07 -5.63
C CYS A 23 5.33 -0.04 -6.58
N THR A 24 5.04 -1.29 -6.23
CA THR A 24 5.38 -2.48 -7.03
C THR A 24 4.21 -2.99 -7.88
N LEU A 25 3.07 -2.32 -7.81
CA LEU A 25 1.93 -2.55 -8.69
C LEU A 25 2.09 -1.74 -9.97
N ASP A 26 1.87 -2.37 -11.12
CA ASP A 26 1.96 -1.71 -12.42
C ASP A 26 0.68 -0.91 -12.69
N TYR A 27 0.83 0.37 -13.03
CA TYR A 27 -0.27 1.24 -13.43
C TYR A 27 0.25 2.42 -14.27
N ASP A 28 -0.56 2.88 -15.19
CA ASP A 28 -0.33 4.07 -16.02
C ASP A 28 -1.43 5.13 -15.79
N ASP A 29 -2.48 4.77 -15.03
CA ASP A 29 -3.57 5.65 -14.64
C ASP A 29 -4.00 5.37 -13.19
N ALA A 30 -4.50 6.38 -12.51
CA ALA A 30 -4.92 6.34 -11.11
C ALA A 30 -6.00 5.29 -10.83
N TRP A 31 -6.99 5.12 -11.72
CA TRP A 31 -8.05 4.14 -11.55
C TRP A 31 -7.54 2.70 -11.66
N LYS A 32 -6.50 2.46 -12.47
CA LYS A 32 -5.84 1.16 -12.55
C LYS A 32 -5.15 0.82 -11.24
N LEU A 33 -4.49 1.80 -10.60
CA LEU A 33 -3.92 1.57 -9.27
C LEU A 33 -5.00 1.24 -8.22
N LEU A 34 -6.17 1.90 -8.24
CA LEU A 34 -7.30 1.54 -7.36
C LEU A 34 -7.70 0.08 -7.50
N VAL A 35 -7.84 -0.40 -8.74
CA VAL A 35 -8.17 -1.80 -9.05
C VAL A 35 -7.07 -2.73 -8.55
N SER A 36 -5.81 -2.44 -8.90
CA SER A 36 -4.65 -3.26 -8.53
C SER A 36 -4.49 -3.38 -7.02
N VAL A 37 -4.68 -2.29 -6.28
CA VAL A 37 -4.62 -2.29 -4.80
C VAL A 37 -5.73 -3.15 -4.21
N ARG A 38 -6.95 -3.14 -4.79
CA ARG A 38 -8.04 -4.03 -4.34
C ARG A 38 -7.68 -5.50 -4.61
N LEU A 39 -7.07 -5.79 -5.75
CA LEU A 39 -6.62 -7.13 -6.11
C LEU A 39 -5.46 -7.62 -5.24
N ALA A 40 -4.58 -6.74 -4.78
CA ALA A 40 -3.45 -7.07 -3.91
C ALA A 40 -3.86 -7.52 -2.49
N ALA A 41 -5.12 -7.36 -2.10
CA ALA A 41 -5.62 -7.90 -0.82
C ALA A 41 -5.47 -9.43 -0.77
N GLN A 42 -4.56 -9.92 0.10
CA GLN A 42 -4.18 -11.34 0.23
C GLN A 42 -3.64 -11.97 -1.09
N CYS A 43 -3.03 -11.14 -1.94
CA CYS A 43 -2.38 -11.59 -3.18
C CYS A 43 -1.03 -10.91 -3.31
N THR A 44 -0.11 -11.50 -4.05
CA THR A 44 1.20 -10.88 -4.35
C THR A 44 1.07 -9.87 -5.48
N ASP A 45 1.83 -8.77 -5.40
CA ASP A 45 1.84 -7.73 -6.44
C ASP A 45 2.20 -8.32 -7.82
N ALA A 46 3.19 -9.21 -7.89
CA ALA A 46 3.55 -9.91 -9.13
C ALA A 46 2.39 -10.69 -9.77
N ARG A 47 1.54 -11.33 -8.95
CA ARG A 47 0.33 -12.01 -9.45
C ARG A 47 -0.71 -11.02 -9.94
N VAL A 48 -0.88 -9.91 -9.23
CA VAL A 48 -1.80 -8.84 -9.64
C VAL A 48 -1.38 -8.27 -10.97
N ASN A 49 -0.10 -7.91 -11.14
CA ASN A 49 0.43 -7.32 -12.38
C ASN A 49 0.15 -8.20 -13.60
N VAL A 50 0.34 -9.52 -13.50
CA VAL A 50 -0.02 -10.45 -14.58
C VAL A 50 -1.52 -10.48 -14.88
N VAL A 51 -2.36 -10.46 -13.84
CA VAL A 51 -3.83 -10.59 -14.03
C VAL A 51 -4.45 -9.33 -14.62
N VAL A 52 -3.94 -8.15 -14.23
CA VAL A 52 -4.51 -6.87 -14.69
C VAL A 52 -4.24 -6.58 -16.18
N GLU A 53 -3.21 -7.18 -16.79
CA GLU A 53 -2.97 -7.05 -18.23
C GLU A 53 -4.20 -7.47 -19.04
N GLY A 54 -4.72 -8.68 -18.82
CA GLY A 54 -5.92 -9.17 -19.50
C GLY A 54 -7.20 -8.42 -19.09
N LEU A 55 -7.25 -7.90 -17.86
CA LEU A 55 -8.39 -7.09 -17.41
C LEU A 55 -8.45 -5.75 -18.16
N TYR A 56 -7.32 -5.05 -18.27
CA TYR A 56 -7.26 -3.73 -18.93
C TYR A 56 -7.25 -3.82 -20.46
N GLU A 57 -6.82 -4.94 -21.03
CA GLU A 57 -6.98 -5.22 -22.46
C GLU A 57 -8.48 -5.34 -22.81
N LYS A 58 -9.24 -6.07 -22.00
CA LYS A 58 -10.68 -6.27 -22.21
C LYS A 58 -11.51 -5.03 -21.85
N TYR A 59 -11.13 -4.31 -20.79
CA TYR A 59 -11.85 -3.15 -20.25
C TYR A 59 -10.88 -1.98 -20.08
N PRO A 60 -10.60 -1.21 -21.15
CA PRO A 60 -9.53 -0.22 -21.18
C PRO A 60 -9.87 1.12 -20.49
N THR A 61 -11.12 1.31 -20.05
CA THR A 61 -11.56 2.55 -19.37
C THR A 61 -12.39 2.25 -18.12
N PRO A 62 -12.50 3.21 -17.18
CA PRO A 62 -13.36 3.06 -16.03
C PRO A 62 -14.82 2.75 -16.40
N GLU A 63 -15.34 3.38 -17.47
CA GLU A 63 -16.71 3.18 -17.97
C GLU A 63 -16.88 1.74 -18.47
N ALA A 64 -15.96 1.26 -19.29
CA ALA A 64 -16.00 -0.12 -19.81
C ALA A 64 -15.99 -1.15 -18.66
N LEU A 65 -15.22 -0.88 -17.60
CA LEU A 65 -15.15 -1.76 -16.43
C LEU A 65 -16.39 -1.60 -15.51
N ALA A 66 -16.98 -0.41 -15.46
CA ALA A 66 -18.23 -0.16 -14.74
C ALA A 66 -19.42 -0.90 -15.37
N ASP A 67 -19.48 -0.95 -16.69
CA ASP A 67 -20.54 -1.61 -17.46
C ASP A 67 -20.34 -3.12 -17.60
N ALA A 68 -19.14 -3.64 -17.24
CA ALA A 68 -18.82 -5.05 -17.36
C ALA A 68 -19.68 -5.91 -16.42
N PRO A 69 -20.16 -7.09 -16.87
CA PRO A 69 -20.76 -8.08 -15.99
C PRO A 69 -19.78 -8.48 -14.87
N VAL A 70 -20.27 -8.52 -13.63
CA VAL A 70 -19.44 -8.87 -12.47
C VAL A 70 -18.81 -10.26 -12.62
N GLU A 71 -19.55 -11.20 -13.24
CA GLU A 71 -19.12 -12.57 -13.51
C GLU A 71 -17.91 -12.61 -14.47
N ASP A 72 -17.88 -11.72 -15.44
CA ASP A 72 -16.77 -11.59 -16.40
C ASP A 72 -15.52 -11.05 -15.71
N ILE A 73 -15.68 -10.01 -14.86
CA ILE A 73 -14.58 -9.49 -14.04
C ILE A 73 -14.07 -10.60 -13.12
N GLU A 74 -14.99 -11.31 -12.44
CA GLU A 74 -14.64 -12.42 -11.53
C GLU A 74 -13.83 -13.50 -12.25
N ALA A 75 -14.24 -13.90 -13.44
CA ALA A 75 -13.53 -14.92 -14.22
C ALA A 75 -12.06 -14.52 -14.46
N ILE A 76 -11.79 -13.25 -14.75
CA ILE A 76 -10.44 -12.73 -14.98
C ILE A 76 -9.65 -12.64 -13.68
N VAL A 77 -10.24 -12.06 -12.61
CA VAL A 77 -9.52 -11.76 -11.36
C VAL A 77 -9.44 -12.94 -10.38
N ARG A 78 -10.08 -14.05 -10.67
CA ARG A 78 -10.08 -15.28 -9.85
C ARG A 78 -8.70 -15.74 -9.38
N PRO A 79 -7.62 -15.66 -10.21
CA PRO A 79 -6.28 -16.04 -9.77
C PRO A 79 -5.72 -15.21 -8.61
N CYS A 80 -6.27 -14.03 -8.34
CA CYS A 80 -5.89 -13.19 -7.20
C CYS A 80 -6.53 -13.64 -5.88
N GLY A 81 -7.42 -14.66 -5.87
CA GLY A 81 -8.19 -15.07 -4.73
C GLY A 81 -9.34 -14.11 -4.36
N LEU A 82 -10.34 -14.57 -3.61
CA LEU A 82 -11.54 -13.80 -3.25
C LEU A 82 -12.23 -13.17 -4.47
N GLY A 83 -12.23 -13.87 -5.63
CA GLY A 83 -12.62 -13.33 -6.94
C GLY A 83 -13.98 -12.63 -6.93
N HIS A 84 -15.01 -13.28 -6.38
CA HIS A 84 -16.36 -12.72 -6.32
C HIS A 84 -16.43 -11.38 -5.56
N SER A 85 -15.87 -11.32 -4.35
CA SER A 85 -15.83 -10.10 -3.55
C SER A 85 -15.05 -8.97 -4.25
N LYS A 86 -13.89 -9.32 -4.83
CA LYS A 86 -13.04 -8.36 -5.55
C LYS A 86 -13.74 -7.83 -6.80
N ALA A 87 -14.39 -8.69 -7.58
CA ALA A 87 -15.12 -8.29 -8.79
C ALA A 87 -16.28 -7.33 -8.47
N ARG A 88 -17.06 -7.62 -7.42
CA ARG A 88 -18.14 -6.73 -6.95
C ARG A 88 -17.59 -5.37 -6.50
N ASP A 89 -16.53 -5.35 -5.73
CA ASP A 89 -15.94 -4.12 -5.25
C ASP A 89 -15.37 -3.30 -6.42
N ILE A 90 -14.70 -3.93 -7.38
CA ILE A 90 -14.16 -3.26 -8.57
C ILE A 90 -15.30 -2.67 -9.41
N SER A 91 -16.33 -3.46 -9.74
CA SER A 91 -17.51 -2.96 -10.49
C SER A 91 -18.16 -1.79 -9.77
N GLY A 92 -18.44 -1.92 -8.46
CA GLY A 92 -19.05 -0.85 -7.66
C GLY A 92 -18.18 0.40 -7.57
N CYS A 93 -16.85 0.22 -7.43
CA CYS A 93 -15.88 1.31 -7.40
C CYS A 93 -15.89 2.09 -8.73
N MET A 94 -15.84 1.39 -9.87
CA MET A 94 -15.85 2.03 -11.18
C MET A 94 -17.18 2.71 -11.49
N LYS A 95 -18.31 2.12 -11.11
CA LYS A 95 -19.64 2.77 -11.23
C LYS A 95 -19.69 4.09 -10.46
N MET A 96 -19.32 4.07 -9.18
CA MET A 96 -19.31 5.28 -8.36
C MET A 96 -18.30 6.31 -8.92
N LEU A 97 -17.14 5.86 -9.41
CA LEU A 97 -16.14 6.73 -10.02
C LEU A 97 -16.72 7.48 -11.25
N CYS A 98 -17.42 6.76 -12.12
CA CYS A 98 -18.06 7.35 -13.29
C CYS A 98 -19.23 8.29 -12.91
N GLU A 99 -20.10 7.84 -12.01
CA GLU A 99 -21.33 8.57 -11.64
C GLU A 99 -21.05 9.83 -10.81
N GLU A 100 -20.15 9.74 -9.81
CA GLU A 100 -19.91 10.86 -8.88
C GLU A 100 -18.66 11.69 -9.21
N TYR A 101 -17.69 11.13 -9.95
CA TYR A 101 -16.40 11.77 -10.19
C TYR A 101 -16.01 11.87 -11.67
N GLY A 102 -16.93 11.56 -12.60
CA GLY A 102 -16.68 11.66 -14.05
C GLY A 102 -15.53 10.78 -14.53
N GLY A 103 -15.40 9.58 -13.98
CA GLY A 103 -14.34 8.61 -14.30
C GLY A 103 -12.97 8.93 -13.71
N LYS A 104 -12.82 10.00 -12.94
CA LYS A 104 -11.54 10.44 -12.36
C LYS A 104 -11.42 10.07 -10.89
N VAL A 105 -10.27 9.58 -10.50
CA VAL A 105 -9.99 9.29 -9.09
C VAL A 105 -9.94 10.57 -8.28
N PRO A 106 -10.73 10.68 -7.18
CA PRO A 106 -10.73 11.89 -6.36
C PRO A 106 -9.42 12.04 -5.57
N ASP A 107 -8.90 13.26 -5.49
CA ASP A 107 -7.68 13.62 -4.78
C ASP A 107 -7.90 13.98 -3.29
N ASN A 108 -8.92 13.39 -2.71
CA ASN A 108 -9.37 13.63 -1.34
C ASN A 108 -9.52 12.30 -0.59
N PHE A 109 -8.94 12.23 0.61
CA PHE A 109 -8.94 11.00 1.42
C PHE A 109 -10.34 10.50 1.78
N ASP A 110 -11.24 11.40 2.19
CA ASP A 110 -12.60 11.02 2.60
C ASP A 110 -13.45 10.56 1.39
N ALA A 111 -13.23 11.17 0.23
CA ALA A 111 -13.86 10.73 -1.02
C ALA A 111 -13.36 9.35 -1.45
N LEU A 112 -12.04 9.09 -1.36
CA LEU A 112 -11.48 7.76 -1.62
C LEU A 112 -12.05 6.70 -0.68
N MET A 113 -12.24 7.02 0.59
CA MET A 113 -12.82 6.10 1.58
C MET A 113 -14.29 5.73 1.32
N ARG A 114 -15.01 6.49 0.48
CA ARG A 114 -16.39 6.19 0.07
C ARG A 114 -16.45 5.16 -1.05
N LEU A 115 -15.36 5.01 -1.81
CA LEU A 115 -15.32 4.07 -2.95
C LEU A 115 -15.38 2.61 -2.46
N PRO A 116 -16.21 1.77 -3.08
CA PRO A 116 -16.30 0.35 -2.75
C PRO A 116 -14.93 -0.35 -2.79
N GLY A 117 -14.63 -1.12 -1.77
CA GLY A 117 -13.37 -1.86 -1.66
C GLY A 117 -12.14 -1.02 -1.29
N VAL A 118 -12.29 0.30 -1.12
CA VAL A 118 -11.20 1.19 -0.69
C VAL A 118 -11.23 1.39 0.82
N GLY A 119 -10.23 0.83 1.48
CA GLY A 119 -9.99 1.05 2.90
C GLY A 119 -8.93 2.12 3.15
N ARG A 120 -8.71 2.45 4.43
CA ARG A 120 -7.75 3.47 4.87
C ARG A 120 -6.35 3.28 4.31
N LYS A 121 -5.84 2.02 4.29
CA LYS A 121 -4.55 1.69 3.69
C LYS A 121 -4.49 2.05 2.21
N SER A 122 -5.53 1.65 1.45
CA SER A 122 -5.62 1.90 0.01
C SER A 122 -5.74 3.39 -0.30
N ALA A 123 -6.55 4.12 0.48
CA ALA A 123 -6.70 5.55 0.33
C ALA A 123 -5.37 6.28 0.56
N ASN A 124 -4.62 5.94 1.63
CA ASN A 124 -3.29 6.51 1.87
C ASN A 124 -2.32 6.21 0.72
N LEU A 125 -2.32 4.97 0.18
CA LEU A 125 -1.46 4.61 -0.94
C LEU A 125 -1.78 5.45 -2.18
N ILE A 126 -3.06 5.60 -2.53
CA ILE A 126 -3.48 6.46 -3.65
C ILE A 126 -3.09 7.93 -3.42
N MET A 127 -3.28 8.44 -2.20
CA MET A 127 -2.88 9.82 -1.86
C MET A 127 -1.39 10.06 -2.07
N GLY A 128 -0.54 9.12 -1.65
CA GLY A 128 0.92 9.21 -1.80
C GLY A 128 1.37 9.00 -3.24
N ASP A 129 1.02 7.86 -3.82
CA ASP A 129 1.62 7.41 -5.08
C ASP A 129 1.03 8.11 -6.32
N VAL A 130 -0.26 8.47 -6.29
CA VAL A 130 -0.90 9.16 -7.42
C VAL A 130 -0.82 10.68 -7.30
N PHE A 131 -1.10 11.20 -6.11
CA PHE A 131 -1.25 12.64 -5.92
C PHE A 131 -0.04 13.31 -5.26
N GLY A 132 1.00 12.56 -4.87
CA GLY A 132 2.17 13.10 -4.18
C GLY A 132 1.83 13.81 -2.86
N LYS A 133 0.67 13.48 -2.27
CA LYS A 133 0.23 14.07 -1.01
C LYS A 133 0.78 13.30 0.18
N PRO A 134 0.98 13.97 1.33
CA PRO A 134 1.41 13.29 2.54
C PRO A 134 0.53 12.07 2.87
N ALA A 135 1.16 10.92 3.07
CA ALA A 135 0.45 9.66 3.34
C ALA A 135 1.29 8.73 4.21
N ILE A 136 0.63 7.93 5.03
CA ILE A 136 1.25 6.86 5.83
C ILE A 136 0.52 5.55 5.56
N VAL A 137 1.19 4.64 4.85
CA VAL A 137 0.62 3.34 4.46
C VAL A 137 0.98 2.28 5.51
N THR A 138 0.08 1.98 6.42
CA THR A 138 0.30 1.01 7.49
C THR A 138 -0.08 -0.42 7.05
N ASP A 139 0.83 -1.05 6.34
CA ASP A 139 0.72 -2.47 6.00
C ASP A 139 1.37 -3.37 7.07
N THR A 140 1.38 -4.67 6.84
CA THR A 140 1.97 -5.64 7.77
C THR A 140 3.48 -5.47 7.94
N HIS A 141 4.21 -5.00 6.91
CA HIS A 141 5.63 -4.70 7.00
C HIS A 141 5.87 -3.44 7.84
N CYS A 142 5.15 -2.36 7.54
CA CYS A 142 5.23 -1.13 8.31
C CYS A 142 4.98 -1.39 9.80
N ILE A 143 3.84 -2.02 10.16
CA ILE A 143 3.48 -2.30 11.55
C ILE A 143 4.56 -3.14 12.25
N ARG A 144 5.05 -4.19 11.59
CA ARG A 144 6.10 -5.06 12.15
C ARG A 144 7.40 -4.32 12.38
N LEU A 145 7.89 -3.60 11.38
CA LEU A 145 9.20 -2.97 11.44
C LEU A 145 9.24 -1.80 12.42
N VAL A 146 8.23 -0.93 12.42
CA VAL A 146 8.21 0.21 13.36
C VAL A 146 8.16 -0.23 14.82
N ASN A 147 7.55 -1.40 15.10
CA ASN A 147 7.59 -2.01 16.43
C ASN A 147 8.96 -2.65 16.73
N ARG A 148 9.54 -3.42 15.80
CA ARG A 148 10.85 -4.05 15.99
C ARG A 148 11.95 -3.04 16.18
N ILE A 149 11.94 -1.96 15.40
CA ILE A 149 12.91 -0.87 15.48
C ILE A 149 12.74 -0.09 16.80
N GLY A 150 11.50 0.02 17.30
CA GLY A 150 11.16 0.75 18.52
C GLY A 150 10.72 2.20 18.27
N ILE A 151 10.28 2.50 17.05
CA ILE A 151 9.61 3.76 16.70
C ILE A 151 8.28 3.86 17.43
N VAL A 152 7.51 2.75 17.45
CA VAL A 152 6.31 2.59 18.27
C VAL A 152 6.48 1.41 19.23
N ASP A 153 5.72 1.40 20.34
CA ASP A 153 5.86 0.35 21.34
C ASP A 153 4.60 -0.51 21.41
N GLY A 154 4.65 -1.70 20.80
CA GLY A 154 3.62 -2.74 20.91
C GLY A 154 2.28 -2.41 20.22
N ILE A 155 2.20 -1.38 19.39
CA ILE A 155 0.97 -0.98 18.73
C ILE A 155 0.75 -1.89 17.50
N LYS A 156 -0.35 -2.66 17.50
CA LYS A 156 -0.69 -3.59 16.40
C LYS A 156 -1.83 -3.10 15.52
N GLU A 157 -2.68 -2.21 16.03
CA GLU A 157 -3.82 -1.68 15.28
C GLU A 157 -3.33 -0.69 14.20
N PRO A 158 -3.63 -0.93 12.89
CA PRO A 158 -3.10 -0.12 11.79
C PRO A 158 -3.34 1.37 11.95
N LYS A 159 -4.57 1.77 12.28
CA LYS A 159 -4.92 3.20 12.47
C LYS A 159 -4.13 3.85 13.60
N LYS A 160 -3.89 3.14 14.71
CA LYS A 160 -3.10 3.67 15.81
C LYS A 160 -1.62 3.81 15.44
N VAL A 161 -1.07 2.86 14.66
CA VAL A 161 0.29 2.96 14.12
C VAL A 161 0.39 4.17 13.18
N GLU A 162 -0.54 4.33 12.26
CA GLU A 162 -0.62 5.48 11.35
C GLU A 162 -0.60 6.80 12.11
N MET A 163 -1.50 6.95 13.10
CA MET A 163 -1.59 8.18 13.91
C MET A 163 -0.34 8.44 14.77
N ALA A 164 0.37 7.40 15.19
CA ALA A 164 1.65 7.55 15.88
C ALA A 164 2.75 8.00 14.92
N LEU A 165 2.79 7.46 13.71
CA LEU A 165 3.78 7.82 12.69
C LEU A 165 3.59 9.25 12.18
N TRP A 166 2.36 9.74 12.04
CA TRP A 166 2.08 11.15 11.69
C TRP A 166 2.74 12.17 12.61
N LYS A 167 3.03 11.79 13.86
CA LYS A 167 3.71 12.66 14.83
C LYS A 167 5.24 12.63 14.72
N LEU A 168 5.79 11.63 14.06
CA LEU A 168 7.22 11.33 14.06
C LEU A 168 7.85 11.48 12.68
N VAL A 169 7.13 11.11 11.62
CA VAL A 169 7.58 11.14 10.23
C VAL A 169 7.27 12.49 9.62
N PRO A 170 8.23 13.15 8.94
CA PRO A 170 7.94 14.33 8.14
C PRO A 170 6.87 14.01 7.07
N PRO A 171 5.88 14.89 6.86
CA PRO A 171 4.77 14.61 5.95
C PRO A 171 5.23 14.21 4.54
N GLU A 172 6.25 14.87 4.02
CA GLU A 172 6.83 14.66 2.69
C GLU A 172 7.56 13.30 2.54
N GLU A 173 8.02 12.71 3.63
CA GLU A 173 8.73 11.42 3.62
C GLU A 173 7.78 10.22 3.82
N GLY A 174 6.51 10.45 4.15
CA GLY A 174 5.61 9.43 4.67
C GLY A 174 5.38 8.26 3.71
N SER A 175 5.03 8.51 2.44
CA SER A 175 4.76 7.48 1.44
C SER A 175 6.02 6.68 1.13
N ASP A 176 7.10 7.36 0.80
CA ASP A 176 8.40 6.76 0.49
C ASP A 176 8.95 5.92 1.65
N PHE A 177 8.83 6.44 2.87
CA PHE A 177 9.23 5.71 4.08
C PHE A 177 8.49 4.38 4.21
N CYS A 178 7.18 4.38 3.94
CA CYS A 178 6.39 3.15 3.97
C CYS A 178 6.82 2.15 2.89
N HIS A 179 7.09 2.60 1.66
CA HIS A 179 7.64 1.74 0.60
C HIS A 179 9.00 1.15 1.00
N ARG A 180 9.91 1.96 1.51
CA ARG A 180 11.23 1.49 2.00
C ARG A 180 11.11 0.45 3.11
N LEU A 181 10.13 0.61 4.01
CA LEU A 181 9.83 -0.41 5.03
C LEU A 181 9.34 -1.73 4.41
N VAL A 182 8.57 -1.70 3.32
CA VAL A 182 8.16 -2.92 2.61
C VAL A 182 9.37 -3.63 2.02
N PHE A 183 10.24 -2.92 1.28
CA PHE A 183 11.45 -3.50 0.69
C PHE A 183 12.37 -4.07 1.78
N HIS A 184 12.70 -3.29 2.80
CA HIS A 184 13.51 -3.76 3.93
C HIS A 184 12.88 -4.96 4.67
N GLY A 185 11.56 -4.98 4.76
CA GLY A 185 10.82 -6.07 5.38
C GLY A 185 10.73 -7.35 4.56
N ARG A 186 10.91 -7.26 3.24
CA ARG A 186 11.01 -8.41 2.33
C ARG A 186 12.44 -8.97 2.33
N ASP A 187 13.44 -8.10 2.26
CA ASP A 187 14.83 -8.48 2.01
C ASP A 187 15.60 -8.82 3.28
N VAL A 188 15.44 -8.05 4.33
CA VAL A 188 16.30 -8.10 5.54
C VAL A 188 15.50 -8.42 6.79
N CYS A 189 14.47 -7.61 7.12
CA CYS A 189 13.70 -7.75 8.35
C CYS A 189 12.49 -8.66 8.15
N THR A 190 12.73 -9.92 7.78
CA THR A 190 11.74 -10.92 7.39
C THR A 190 10.76 -11.30 8.52
N ALA A 191 9.55 -11.75 8.15
CA ALA A 191 8.50 -12.15 9.10
C ALA A 191 8.52 -13.64 9.45
N ARG A 192 8.78 -14.48 8.45
CA ARG A 192 8.65 -15.96 8.56
C ARG A 192 9.95 -16.67 8.91
N THR A 193 11.07 -16.01 8.71
CA THR A 193 12.41 -16.52 9.02
C THR A 193 13.08 -15.56 10.00
N LYS A 194 14.19 -16.00 10.62
CA LYS A 194 15.02 -15.12 11.45
C LYS A 194 15.51 -13.95 10.59
N PRO A 195 15.32 -12.69 11.02
CA PRO A 195 15.81 -11.53 10.29
C PRO A 195 17.33 -11.52 10.13
N TYR A 196 17.82 -10.98 9.03
CA TYR A 196 19.25 -10.84 8.74
C TYR A 196 19.83 -9.59 9.41
N CYS A 197 19.81 -9.56 10.75
CA CYS A 197 20.23 -8.40 11.53
C CYS A 197 21.72 -8.05 11.36
N ASP A 198 22.56 -9.00 11.00
CA ASP A 198 23.98 -8.83 10.65
C ASP A 198 24.19 -8.03 9.36
N LYS A 199 23.23 -8.04 8.45
CA LYS A 199 23.23 -7.29 7.19
C LYS A 199 22.33 -6.03 7.21
N CYS A 200 21.72 -5.75 8.35
CA CYS A 200 20.74 -4.68 8.48
C CYS A 200 21.41 -3.31 8.66
N CYS A 201 21.07 -2.35 7.82
CA CYS A 201 21.54 -0.96 7.94
C CYS A 201 21.09 -0.25 9.22
N LEU A 202 20.16 -0.86 9.97
CA LEU A 202 19.60 -0.34 11.22
C LEU A 202 20.09 -1.11 12.47
N ALA A 203 21.02 -2.05 12.31
CA ALA A 203 21.36 -3.04 13.35
C ALA A 203 21.82 -2.42 14.69
N ASP A 204 22.54 -1.31 14.63
CA ASP A 204 23.12 -0.59 15.77
C ASP A 204 22.11 0.32 16.50
N ILE A 205 21.06 0.77 15.82
CA ILE A 205 20.04 1.65 16.38
C ILE A 205 18.69 0.96 16.68
N CYS A 206 18.52 -0.26 16.17
CA CYS A 206 17.30 -1.05 16.29
C CYS A 206 17.16 -1.70 17.67
N LYS A 207 15.99 -1.54 18.32
CA LYS A 207 15.70 -2.22 19.60
C LYS A 207 15.53 -3.73 19.48
N LYS A 208 15.33 -4.26 18.26
CA LYS A 208 15.12 -5.68 17.97
C LYS A 208 13.95 -6.31 18.75
N ASN A 209 12.89 -5.54 19.00
CA ASN A 209 11.72 -6.03 19.73
C ASN A 209 11.06 -7.21 19.00
N GLY A 210 10.97 -8.38 19.65
CA GLY A 210 10.36 -9.58 19.07
C GLY A 210 11.15 -10.22 17.91
N VAL A 211 12.47 -10.09 17.95
CA VAL A 211 13.42 -10.74 17.02
C VAL A 211 14.14 -11.86 17.72
#